data_6364ed86fd306b4ae4a94bceb3e139bc
#
_entry.id   6364ed86fd306b4ae4a94bceb3e139bc
#
_cell.length_a   1.000
_cell.length_b   1.000
_cell.length_c   1.000
_cell.angle_alpha   90.00
_cell.angle_beta   90.00
_cell.angle_gamma   90.00
#
_symmetry.space_group_name_H-M   'P 1'
#
loop_
_entity.id
_entity.type
_entity.pdbx_description
1 polymer ?
#
loop_
_entity_poly.entity_id
_entity_poly.type
_entity_poly.pdbx_seq_one_letter_code
_entity_poly.pdbx_strand_id
1 'polypeptide(L)'
;AGDGLLTYAFDVMLSDALEKRDFKYVYATKTIAKLSGMNGMLVGQVVDVESEGKKIDADTLLYIHDNKTAGLIKAALLAGAAIGGADEESLKILEKVGYNIGVAFQIKDDILDVTSTTEVLGKPVLSDEKNDKVTYVSLYGLDKAQKDFETLSEEAIELLKKIDNCEFLVEYVNKLINRIK
;
A
#
# COMPACT_ATOMS: atom_id res chain seq x y z
N ALA A 1 16.31 17.27 0.78
CA ALA A 1 16.58 16.15 1.71
C ALA A 1 16.04 14.83 1.16
N GLY A 2 14.77 14.77 0.68
CA GLY A 2 14.13 13.55 0.20
C GLY A 2 14.90 12.84 -0.93
N ASP A 3 15.32 13.57 -1.95
CA ASP A 3 16.10 13.03 -3.09
C ASP A 3 17.40 12.39 -2.63
N GLY A 4 18.10 13.04 -1.68
CA GLY A 4 19.35 12.52 -1.11
C GLY A 4 19.10 11.23 -0.32
N LEU A 5 18.02 11.14 0.46
CA LEU A 5 17.66 9.95 1.22
C LEU A 5 17.28 8.79 0.28
N LEU A 6 16.51 9.07 -0.77
CA LEU A 6 16.13 8.06 -1.74
C LEU A 6 17.35 7.50 -2.48
N THR A 7 18.24 8.38 -2.96
CA THR A 7 19.49 7.97 -3.63
C THR A 7 20.38 7.17 -2.69
N TYR A 8 20.54 7.61 -1.44
CA TYR A 8 21.33 6.92 -0.44
C TYR A 8 20.75 5.53 -0.09
N ALA A 9 19.42 5.40 -0.04
CA ALA A 9 18.79 4.10 0.19
C ALA A 9 19.16 3.09 -0.89
N PHE A 10 19.17 3.49 -2.18
CA PHE A 10 19.61 2.62 -3.26
C PHE A 10 21.11 2.33 -3.23
N ASP A 11 21.94 3.28 -2.85
CA ASP A 11 23.38 3.07 -2.67
C ASP A 11 23.66 2.00 -1.62
N VAL A 12 23.00 2.09 -0.45
CA VAL A 12 23.11 1.09 0.62
C VAL A 12 22.64 -0.29 0.16
N MET A 13 21.47 -0.39 -0.49
CA MET A 13 20.93 -1.67 -0.97
C MET A 13 21.82 -2.31 -2.04
N LEU A 14 22.37 -1.53 -2.95
CA LEU A 14 23.28 -2.04 -4.00
C LEU A 14 24.63 -2.44 -3.39
N SER A 15 25.15 -1.70 -2.43
CA SER A 15 26.39 -2.05 -1.73
C SER A 15 26.24 -3.38 -1.00
N ASP A 16 25.12 -3.61 -0.29
CA ASP A 16 24.85 -4.89 0.36
C ASP A 16 24.68 -6.03 -0.67
N ALA A 17 24.01 -5.80 -1.79
CA ALA A 17 23.88 -6.78 -2.85
C ALA A 17 25.23 -7.19 -3.48
N LEU A 18 26.14 -6.23 -3.65
CA LEU A 18 27.50 -6.48 -4.15
C LEU A 18 28.34 -7.27 -3.15
N GLU A 19 28.22 -6.97 -1.85
CA GLU A 19 28.92 -7.69 -0.78
C GLU A 19 28.43 -9.13 -0.67
N LYS A 20 27.10 -9.34 -0.62
CA LYS A 20 26.47 -10.66 -0.47
C LYS A 20 26.64 -11.55 -1.70
N ARG A 21 26.79 -10.97 -2.89
CA ARG A 21 26.93 -11.67 -4.17
C ARG A 21 25.83 -12.71 -4.44
N ASP A 22 24.61 -12.40 -3.95
CA ASP A 22 23.43 -13.24 -4.11
C ASP A 22 22.36 -12.46 -4.88
N PHE A 23 21.85 -13.06 -5.93
CA PHE A 23 20.92 -12.42 -6.87
C PHE A 23 19.60 -11.99 -6.20
N LYS A 24 19.21 -12.61 -5.08
CA LYS A 24 17.99 -12.24 -4.34
C LYS A 24 18.04 -10.80 -3.82
N TYR A 25 19.20 -10.28 -3.44
CA TYR A 25 19.36 -8.88 -3.01
C TYR A 25 19.23 -7.91 -4.17
N VAL A 26 19.74 -8.29 -5.36
CA VAL A 26 19.55 -7.51 -6.59
C VAL A 26 18.07 -7.48 -6.97
N TYR A 27 17.39 -8.61 -6.89
CA TYR A 27 15.96 -8.71 -7.17
C TYR A 27 15.14 -7.84 -6.19
N ALA A 28 15.43 -7.90 -4.90
CA ALA A 28 14.78 -7.08 -3.88
C ALA A 28 14.96 -5.58 -4.16
N THR A 29 16.20 -5.14 -4.42
CA THR A 29 16.51 -3.75 -4.76
C THR A 29 15.76 -3.29 -6.02
N LYS A 30 15.75 -4.12 -7.08
CA LYS A 30 15.01 -3.85 -8.31
C LYS A 30 13.51 -3.71 -8.05
N THR A 31 12.95 -4.56 -7.21
CA THR A 31 11.52 -4.56 -6.86
C THR A 31 11.16 -3.26 -6.13
N ILE A 32 11.96 -2.85 -5.16
CA ILE A 32 11.78 -1.57 -4.45
C ILE A 32 11.88 -0.41 -5.44
N ALA A 33 12.91 -0.38 -6.30
CA ALA A 33 13.09 0.68 -7.28
C ALA A 33 11.91 0.80 -8.26
N LYS A 34 11.38 -0.34 -8.74
CA LYS A 34 10.23 -0.38 -9.63
C LYS A 34 8.98 0.20 -8.96
N LEU A 35 8.66 -0.29 -7.75
CA LEU A 35 7.41 0.01 -7.08
C LEU A 35 7.42 1.34 -6.31
N SER A 36 8.57 1.91 -6.00
CA SER A 36 8.69 3.29 -5.50
C SER A 36 8.76 4.33 -6.62
N GLY A 37 9.14 3.91 -7.83
CA GLY A 37 9.39 4.79 -8.98
C GLY A 37 8.18 4.98 -9.91
N MET A 38 8.49 5.13 -11.21
CA MET A 38 7.53 5.44 -12.28
C MET A 38 6.51 4.33 -12.57
N ASN A 39 6.71 3.13 -12.05
CA ASN A 39 5.77 2.01 -12.17
C ASN A 39 5.12 1.65 -10.82
N GLY A 40 4.98 2.63 -9.93
CA GLY A 40 4.42 2.44 -8.60
C GLY A 40 4.12 3.77 -7.92
N MET A 41 4.66 3.98 -6.71
CA MET A 41 4.30 5.08 -5.82
C MET A 41 4.40 6.46 -6.48
N LEU A 42 5.49 6.73 -7.21
CA LEU A 42 5.70 8.04 -7.81
C LEU A 42 4.62 8.39 -8.83
N VAL A 43 4.27 7.47 -9.75
CA VAL A 43 3.21 7.73 -10.73
C VAL A 43 1.83 7.83 -10.06
N GLY A 44 1.58 7.02 -9.02
CA GLY A 44 0.35 7.14 -8.22
C GLY A 44 0.22 8.50 -7.55
N GLN A 45 1.32 9.04 -7.02
CA GLN A 45 1.36 10.39 -6.45
C GLN A 45 1.14 11.48 -7.50
N VAL A 46 1.72 11.34 -8.70
CA VAL A 46 1.51 12.30 -9.80
C VAL A 46 0.03 12.35 -10.19
N VAL A 47 -0.59 11.18 -10.39
CA VAL A 47 -2.03 11.11 -10.74
C VAL A 47 -2.92 11.65 -9.61
N ASP A 48 -2.58 11.40 -8.34
CA ASP A 48 -3.31 11.95 -7.20
C ASP A 48 -3.29 13.50 -7.22
N VAL A 49 -2.11 14.10 -7.37
CA VAL A 49 -1.97 15.58 -7.43
C VAL A 49 -2.66 16.15 -8.67
N GLU A 50 -2.52 15.52 -9.84
CA GLU A 50 -3.20 15.98 -11.06
C GLU A 50 -4.73 15.84 -10.98
N SER A 51 -5.23 15.03 -10.07
CA SER A 51 -6.66 14.80 -9.82
C SER A 51 -7.28 15.78 -8.82
N GLU A 52 -6.48 16.57 -8.11
CA GLU A 52 -6.99 17.55 -7.15
C GLU A 52 -7.94 18.54 -7.80
N GLY A 53 -9.12 18.77 -7.19
CA GLY A 53 -10.17 19.64 -7.71
C GLY A 53 -10.87 19.13 -8.98
N LYS A 54 -10.63 17.89 -9.39
CA LYS A 54 -11.27 17.27 -10.56
C LYS A 54 -12.17 16.11 -10.15
N LYS A 55 -13.21 15.89 -10.95
CA LYS A 55 -14.00 14.66 -10.85
C LYS A 55 -13.23 13.53 -11.55
N ILE A 56 -12.90 12.49 -10.81
CA ILE A 56 -12.29 11.27 -11.34
C ILE A 56 -13.27 10.10 -11.23
N ASP A 57 -13.07 9.11 -12.06
CA ASP A 57 -13.82 7.86 -12.02
C ASP A 57 -13.22 6.85 -11.02
N ALA A 58 -13.93 5.75 -10.84
CA ALA A 58 -13.52 4.67 -9.93
C ALA A 58 -12.19 4.02 -10.33
N ASP A 59 -11.94 3.86 -11.63
CA ASP A 59 -10.73 3.23 -12.14
C ASP A 59 -9.50 4.10 -11.84
N THR A 60 -9.63 5.41 -12.00
CA THR A 60 -8.59 6.39 -11.64
C THR A 60 -8.31 6.37 -10.14
N LEU A 61 -9.36 6.35 -9.31
CA LEU A 61 -9.19 6.28 -7.84
C LEU A 61 -8.48 4.99 -7.42
N LEU A 62 -8.90 3.83 -7.95
CA LEU A 62 -8.26 2.55 -7.67
C LEU A 62 -6.81 2.52 -8.17
N TYR A 63 -6.53 3.13 -9.32
CA TYR A 63 -5.16 3.28 -9.83
C TYR A 63 -4.29 4.08 -8.86
N ILE A 64 -4.80 5.18 -8.29
CA ILE A 64 -4.10 5.96 -7.26
C ILE A 64 -3.84 5.10 -6.03
N HIS A 65 -4.84 4.40 -5.51
CA HIS A 65 -4.70 3.54 -4.32
C HIS A 65 -3.69 2.42 -4.53
N ASP A 66 -3.73 1.74 -5.69
CA ASP A 66 -2.80 0.65 -6.02
C ASP A 66 -1.36 1.13 -6.15
N ASN A 67 -1.14 2.25 -6.81
CA ASN A 67 0.21 2.73 -7.07
C ASN A 67 0.77 3.55 -5.91
N LYS A 68 0.06 4.58 -5.44
CA LYS A 68 0.55 5.51 -4.41
C LYS A 68 0.76 4.81 -3.06
N THR A 69 -0.17 3.96 -2.64
CA THR A 69 -0.15 3.32 -1.32
C THR A 69 0.24 1.85 -1.39
N ALA A 70 -0.48 1.04 -2.16
CA ALA A 70 -0.17 -0.39 -2.25
C ALA A 70 1.19 -0.66 -2.91
N GLY A 71 1.69 0.25 -3.75
CA GLY A 71 3.01 0.12 -4.39
C GLY A 71 4.14 -0.12 -3.38
N LEU A 72 4.24 0.70 -2.34
CA LEU A 72 5.29 0.55 -1.31
C LEU A 72 5.05 -0.65 -0.39
N ILE A 73 3.81 -1.01 -0.12
CA ILE A 73 3.46 -2.20 0.66
C ILE A 73 3.87 -3.46 -0.12
N LYS A 74 3.53 -3.54 -1.41
CA LYS A 74 3.99 -4.62 -2.31
C LYS A 74 5.51 -4.68 -2.36
N ALA A 75 6.19 -3.53 -2.47
CA ALA A 75 7.64 -3.47 -2.50
C ALA A 75 8.27 -4.09 -1.26
N ALA A 76 7.78 -3.75 -0.07
CA ALA A 76 8.29 -4.26 1.19
C ALA A 76 8.06 -5.78 1.33
N LEU A 77 6.85 -6.26 1.04
CA LEU A 77 6.51 -7.69 1.11
C LEU A 77 7.34 -8.51 0.12
N LEU A 78 7.40 -8.10 -1.14
CA LEU A 78 8.11 -8.84 -2.19
C LEU A 78 9.63 -8.83 -1.99
N ALA A 79 10.20 -7.70 -1.59
CA ALA A 79 11.64 -7.62 -1.32
C ALA A 79 12.02 -8.48 -0.12
N GLY A 80 11.27 -8.40 0.99
CA GLY A 80 11.50 -9.21 2.17
C GLY A 80 11.39 -10.71 1.88
N ALA A 81 10.34 -11.10 1.18
CA ALA A 81 10.11 -12.49 0.79
C ALA A 81 11.22 -13.03 -0.14
N ALA A 82 11.65 -12.25 -1.13
CA ALA A 82 12.73 -12.64 -2.03
C ALA A 82 14.05 -12.87 -1.27
N ILE A 83 14.39 -11.98 -0.33
CA ILE A 83 15.58 -12.16 0.54
C ILE A 83 15.41 -13.40 1.42
N GLY A 84 14.20 -13.67 1.92
CA GLY A 84 13.85 -14.88 2.67
C GLY A 84 13.88 -16.18 1.86
N GLY A 85 13.99 -16.08 0.52
CA GLY A 85 14.05 -17.27 -0.35
C GLY A 85 12.68 -17.81 -0.76
N ALA A 86 11.63 -16.97 -0.73
CA ALA A 86 10.31 -17.35 -1.19
C ALA A 86 10.32 -17.76 -2.67
N ASP A 87 9.50 -18.72 -3.02
CA ASP A 87 9.29 -19.17 -4.40
C ASP A 87 8.37 -18.21 -5.19
N GLU A 88 8.24 -18.44 -6.49
CA GLU A 88 7.42 -17.60 -7.36
C GLU A 88 5.93 -17.61 -6.98
N GLU A 89 5.41 -18.71 -6.45
CA GLU A 89 4.02 -18.82 -6.04
C GLU A 89 3.76 -17.96 -4.82
N SER A 90 4.61 -18.04 -3.80
CA SER A 90 4.59 -17.19 -2.61
C SER A 90 4.71 -15.71 -2.97
N LEU A 91 5.59 -15.35 -3.90
CA LEU A 91 5.73 -13.97 -4.37
C LEU A 91 4.45 -13.45 -5.03
N LYS A 92 3.76 -14.25 -5.86
CA LYS A 92 2.48 -13.87 -6.47
C LYS A 92 1.38 -13.69 -5.42
N ILE A 93 1.34 -14.57 -4.43
CA ILE A 93 0.40 -14.43 -3.31
C ILE A 93 0.67 -13.13 -2.55
N LEU A 94 1.93 -12.84 -2.20
CA LEU A 94 2.30 -11.63 -1.47
C LEU A 94 2.08 -10.35 -2.26
N GLU A 95 2.20 -10.37 -3.59
CA GLU A 95 1.82 -9.24 -4.44
C GLU A 95 0.33 -8.92 -4.30
N LYS A 96 -0.53 -9.95 -4.35
CA LYS A 96 -1.98 -9.80 -4.15
C LYS A 96 -2.31 -9.35 -2.73
N VAL A 97 -1.64 -9.89 -1.72
CA VAL A 97 -1.76 -9.45 -0.32
C VAL A 97 -1.41 -7.98 -0.19
N GLY A 98 -0.30 -7.54 -0.78
CA GLY A 98 0.12 -6.14 -0.74
C GLY A 98 -0.87 -5.19 -1.41
N TYR A 99 -1.47 -5.61 -2.54
CA TYR A 99 -2.57 -4.89 -3.18
C TYR A 99 -3.79 -4.77 -2.25
N ASN A 100 -4.28 -5.89 -1.73
CA ASN A 100 -5.46 -5.91 -0.89
C ASN A 100 -5.29 -5.05 0.37
N ILE A 101 -4.14 -5.17 1.06
CA ILE A 101 -3.83 -4.35 2.24
C ILE A 101 -3.76 -2.87 1.88
N GLY A 102 -3.09 -2.51 0.80
CA GLY A 102 -2.90 -1.12 0.42
C GLY A 102 -4.19 -0.42 0.01
N VAL A 103 -5.05 -1.10 -0.75
CA VAL A 103 -6.37 -0.58 -1.13
C VAL A 103 -7.30 -0.52 0.08
N ALA A 104 -7.34 -1.58 0.91
CA ALA A 104 -8.11 -1.58 2.16
C ALA A 104 -7.67 -0.46 3.10
N PHE A 105 -6.37 -0.19 3.19
CA PHE A 105 -5.83 0.91 4.00
C PHE A 105 -6.39 2.27 3.56
N GLN A 106 -6.44 2.55 2.27
CA GLN A 106 -6.99 3.80 1.73
C GLN A 106 -8.51 3.88 1.94
N ILE A 107 -9.25 2.79 1.68
CA ILE A 107 -10.69 2.76 1.96
C ILE A 107 -10.97 3.03 3.44
N LYS A 108 -10.15 2.47 4.35
CA LYS A 108 -10.29 2.73 5.79
C LYS A 108 -9.99 4.18 6.15
N ASP A 109 -8.99 4.81 5.53
CA ASP A 109 -8.71 6.24 5.72
C ASP A 109 -9.90 7.10 5.30
N ASP A 110 -10.51 6.83 4.14
CA ASP A 110 -11.69 7.52 3.66
C ASP A 110 -12.90 7.33 4.59
N ILE A 111 -13.10 6.12 5.13
CA ILE A 111 -14.13 5.83 6.14
C ILE A 111 -13.89 6.63 7.42
N LEU A 112 -12.66 6.64 7.91
CA LEU A 112 -12.30 7.35 9.14
C LEU A 112 -12.44 8.87 8.98
N ASP A 113 -12.16 9.43 7.80
CA ASP A 113 -12.32 10.86 7.54
C ASP A 113 -13.78 11.32 7.73
N VAL A 114 -14.77 10.47 7.42
CA VAL A 114 -16.20 10.80 7.55
C VAL A 114 -16.85 10.29 8.84
N THR A 115 -16.25 9.32 9.57
CA THR A 115 -16.87 8.69 10.74
C THR A 115 -16.20 9.04 12.06
N SER A 116 -14.96 9.53 12.04
CA SER A 116 -14.17 9.80 13.24
C SER A 116 -14.32 11.26 13.72
N THR A 117 -13.59 11.63 14.76
CA THR A 117 -13.51 13.00 15.27
C THR A 117 -12.10 13.55 15.11
N THR A 118 -11.96 14.88 15.06
CA THR A 118 -10.65 15.55 15.00
C THR A 118 -9.73 15.16 16.15
N GLU A 119 -10.30 14.90 17.34
CA GLU A 119 -9.53 14.49 18.53
C GLU A 119 -8.94 13.09 18.38
N VAL A 120 -9.66 12.17 17.74
CA VAL A 120 -9.22 10.80 17.51
C VAL A 120 -8.21 10.74 16.37
N LEU A 121 -8.50 11.42 15.24
CA LEU A 121 -7.62 11.38 14.05
C LEU A 121 -6.34 12.22 14.21
N GLY A 122 -6.36 13.24 15.07
CA GLY A 122 -5.26 14.21 15.18
C GLY A 122 -5.15 15.16 13.96
N LYS A 123 -6.09 15.09 13.01
CA LYS A 123 -6.26 15.98 11.86
C LYS A 123 -7.75 16.38 11.72
N PRO A 124 -8.09 17.49 11.04
CA PRO A 124 -9.48 17.85 10.79
C PRO A 124 -10.22 16.72 10.05
N VAL A 125 -11.43 16.39 10.50
CA VAL A 125 -12.35 15.51 9.77
C VAL A 125 -12.95 16.22 8.57
N LEU A 126 -13.47 15.46 7.60
CA LEU A 126 -14.00 15.96 6.33
C LEU A 126 -12.97 16.82 5.58
N SER A 127 -11.69 16.47 5.75
CA SER A 127 -10.59 17.16 5.07
C SER A 127 -10.61 16.93 3.57
N ASP A 128 -11.00 15.75 3.13
CA ASP A 128 -11.08 15.37 1.73
C ASP A 128 -12.25 16.08 1.04
N GLU A 129 -13.42 16.20 1.69
CA GLU A 129 -14.55 16.98 1.19
C GLU A 129 -14.21 18.47 1.04
N LYS A 130 -13.50 19.06 2.02
CA LYS A 130 -13.05 20.47 1.95
C LYS A 130 -12.06 20.74 0.84
N ASN A 131 -11.33 19.74 0.40
CA ASN A 131 -10.36 19.83 -0.69
C ASN A 131 -10.92 19.37 -2.04
N ASP A 132 -12.26 19.19 -2.16
CA ASP A 132 -12.93 18.68 -3.35
C ASP A 132 -12.31 17.35 -3.87
N LYS A 133 -11.81 16.51 -2.96
CA LYS A 133 -11.17 15.24 -3.28
C LYS A 133 -12.21 14.15 -3.43
N VAL A 134 -12.12 13.40 -4.53
CA VAL A 134 -12.93 12.20 -4.73
C VAL A 134 -12.36 11.08 -3.86
N THR A 135 -13.20 10.47 -3.02
CA THR A 135 -12.85 9.37 -2.13
C THR A 135 -13.65 8.11 -2.46
N TYR A 136 -13.25 6.98 -1.93
CA TYR A 136 -14.00 5.72 -2.08
C TYR A 136 -15.42 5.85 -1.50
N VAL A 137 -15.56 6.52 -0.36
CA VAL A 137 -16.84 6.77 0.28
C VAL A 137 -17.71 7.70 -0.57
N SER A 138 -17.14 8.74 -1.19
CA SER A 138 -17.91 9.65 -2.05
C SER A 138 -18.44 8.99 -3.33
N LEU A 139 -17.72 7.98 -3.85
CA LEU A 139 -18.13 7.24 -5.06
C LEU A 139 -19.15 6.13 -4.76
N TYR A 140 -18.98 5.40 -3.67
CA TYR A 140 -19.70 4.16 -3.43
C TYR A 140 -20.63 4.18 -2.20
N GLY A 141 -20.50 5.20 -1.36
CA GLY A 141 -21.19 5.28 -0.08
C GLY A 141 -20.49 4.50 1.04
N LEU A 142 -20.81 4.85 2.27
CA LEU A 142 -20.15 4.32 3.47
C LEU A 142 -20.34 2.80 3.64
N ASP A 143 -21.57 2.30 3.43
CA ASP A 143 -21.89 0.88 3.63
C ASP A 143 -21.08 -0.02 2.67
N LYS A 144 -20.97 0.40 1.40
CA LYS A 144 -20.18 -0.34 0.42
C LYS A 144 -18.68 -0.24 0.73
N ALA A 145 -18.18 0.93 1.10
CA ALA A 145 -16.80 1.13 1.50
C ALA A 145 -16.42 0.21 2.68
N GLN A 146 -17.28 0.12 3.69
CA GLN A 146 -17.07 -0.76 4.84
C GLN A 146 -17.02 -2.24 4.42
N LYS A 147 -17.95 -2.68 3.59
CA LYS A 147 -17.99 -4.06 3.08
C LYS A 147 -16.76 -4.41 2.23
N ASP A 148 -16.36 -3.52 1.33
CA ASP A 148 -15.22 -3.76 0.45
C ASP A 148 -13.90 -3.77 1.24
N PHE A 149 -13.78 -2.89 2.25
CA PHE A 149 -12.67 -2.90 3.21
C PHE A 149 -12.56 -4.24 3.95
N GLU A 150 -13.67 -4.75 4.47
CA GLU A 150 -13.72 -6.04 5.17
C GLU A 150 -13.33 -7.19 4.23
N THR A 151 -13.92 -7.23 3.03
CA THR A 151 -13.64 -8.26 2.02
C THR A 151 -12.17 -8.31 1.64
N LEU A 152 -11.56 -7.16 1.30
CA LEU A 152 -10.13 -7.09 0.94
C LEU A 152 -9.23 -7.52 2.09
N SER A 153 -9.60 -7.16 3.31
CA SER A 153 -8.85 -7.50 4.52
C SER A 153 -8.89 -9.01 4.81
N GLU A 154 -10.07 -9.61 4.71
CA GLU A 154 -10.26 -11.05 4.89
C GLU A 154 -9.52 -11.84 3.80
N GLU A 155 -9.63 -11.42 2.53
CA GLU A 155 -8.89 -12.04 1.43
C GLU A 155 -7.36 -11.98 1.66
N ALA A 156 -6.83 -10.86 2.16
CA ALA A 156 -5.41 -10.75 2.47
C ALA A 156 -4.98 -11.76 3.54
N ILE A 157 -5.78 -11.94 4.60
CA ILE A 157 -5.51 -12.91 5.66
C ILE A 157 -5.58 -14.34 5.13
N GLU A 158 -6.60 -14.68 4.34
CA GLU A 158 -6.75 -16.03 3.76
C GLU A 158 -5.62 -16.36 2.78
N LEU A 159 -5.11 -15.38 2.05
CA LEU A 159 -3.96 -15.54 1.19
C LEU A 159 -2.67 -15.77 2.00
N LEU A 160 -2.46 -15.02 3.08
CA LEU A 160 -1.30 -15.19 3.96
C LEU A 160 -1.26 -16.56 4.62
N LYS A 161 -2.40 -17.14 4.98
CA LYS A 161 -2.48 -18.50 5.55
C LYS A 161 -1.99 -19.62 4.62
N LYS A 162 -1.82 -19.32 3.32
CA LYS A 162 -1.27 -20.28 2.34
C LYS A 162 0.26 -20.28 2.30
N ILE A 163 0.90 -19.38 3.03
CA ILE A 163 2.36 -19.22 3.09
C ILE A 163 2.83 -19.64 4.48
N ASP A 164 3.86 -20.48 4.54
CA ASP A 164 4.44 -20.92 5.80
C ASP A 164 5.10 -19.77 6.56
N ASN A 165 5.03 -19.80 7.88
CA ASN A 165 5.64 -18.83 8.80
C ASN A 165 5.14 -17.38 8.60
N CYS A 166 3.87 -17.19 8.22
CA CYS A 166 3.25 -15.88 8.02
C CYS A 166 2.43 -15.37 9.22
N GLU A 167 2.51 -16.01 10.39
CA GLU A 167 1.72 -15.66 11.57
C GLU A 167 1.92 -14.20 11.99
N PHE A 168 3.17 -13.72 11.94
CA PHE A 168 3.47 -12.32 12.23
C PHE A 168 2.77 -11.35 11.26
N LEU A 169 2.76 -11.66 9.96
CA LEU A 169 2.09 -10.84 8.96
C LEU A 169 0.57 -10.86 9.14
N VAL A 170 -0.01 -12.01 9.47
CA VAL A 170 -1.45 -12.12 9.80
C VAL A 170 -1.80 -11.27 11.01
N GLU A 171 -1.00 -11.31 12.08
CA GLU A 171 -1.22 -10.46 13.25
C GLU A 171 -1.08 -8.97 12.91
N TYR A 172 -0.10 -8.61 12.09
CA TYR A 172 0.13 -7.24 11.66
C TYR A 172 -1.04 -6.71 10.81
N VAL A 173 -1.54 -7.50 9.86
CA VAL A 173 -2.72 -7.15 9.05
C VAL A 173 -3.94 -6.96 9.94
N ASN A 174 -4.18 -7.86 10.90
CA ASN A 174 -5.28 -7.71 11.85
C ASN A 174 -5.17 -6.41 12.67
N LYS A 175 -3.97 -5.98 13.05
CA LYS A 175 -3.76 -4.68 13.72
C LYS A 175 -4.07 -3.50 12.80
N LEU A 176 -3.70 -3.58 11.51
CA LEU A 176 -4.03 -2.54 10.53
C LEU A 176 -5.53 -2.42 10.29
N ILE A 177 -6.23 -3.55 10.19
CA ILE A 177 -7.68 -3.60 10.00
C ILE A 177 -8.42 -2.96 11.18
N ASN A 178 -7.98 -3.25 12.41
CA ASN A 178 -8.65 -2.79 13.64
C ASN A 178 -8.16 -1.42 14.12
N ARG A 179 -7.36 -0.71 13.33
CA ARG A 179 -6.91 0.64 13.68
C ARG A 179 -8.07 1.63 13.75
N ILE A 180 -7.98 2.56 14.68
CA ILE A 180 -8.97 3.64 14.91
C ILE A 180 -8.43 5.02 14.51
N LYS A 181 -7.16 5.10 14.12
CA LYS A 181 -6.44 6.30 13.66
C LYS A 181 -5.23 5.91 12.79
#